data_05e4d04f99df4617a51823683c833c58
#
_entry.id   05e4d04f99df4617a51823683c833c58
#
_cell.length_a   1.000
_cell.length_b   1.000
_cell.length_c   1.000
_cell.angle_alpha   90.00
_cell.angle_beta   90.00
_cell.angle_gamma   90.00
#
_symmetry.space_group_name_H-M   'P 1'
#
loop_
_entity.id
_entity.type
_entity.pdbx_description
1 polymer ?
#
loop_
_entity_poly.entity_id
_entity_poly.type
_entity_poly.pdbx_seq_one_letter_code
_entity_poly.pdbx_strand_id
1 'polypeptide(L)'
;MNAVHNFLFVVYPYICLAVFLMGSLARFDRDQYTWKSDSSQLLRSRGVKWGSNLFHAGILFLFVGHTVGMLTPHGVYEHFISPATKQMLAIVAGGVAGTFCFIGLSMLIWRRMTDPRIRLTSHRTDLAILWILWVQLSLGLITLPFSLAHADGTVMLVLSDWAQRIVTFNPDASGLLALAWPYKVHMVLGMTIFLLFPFSRLVHVWSGLASVFYVFRPYQVVRSRRLNLPK
;
A
#
# COMPACT_ATOMS: atom_id res chain seq x y z
N MET A 1 -27.67 8.83 7.68
CA MET A 1 -26.20 8.71 7.84
C MET A 1 -25.66 9.91 8.58
N ASN A 2 -24.70 9.74 9.50
CA ASN A 2 -24.02 10.85 10.16
C ASN A 2 -23.13 11.59 9.14
N ALA A 3 -23.07 12.93 9.19
CA ALA A 3 -22.27 13.76 8.27
C ALA A 3 -20.78 13.34 8.24
N VAL A 4 -20.22 12.96 9.40
CA VAL A 4 -18.83 12.48 9.51
C VAL A 4 -18.64 11.17 8.74
N HIS A 5 -19.56 10.21 8.87
CA HIS A 5 -19.49 8.95 8.13
C HIS A 5 -19.52 9.18 6.60
N ASN A 6 -20.45 10.03 6.17
CA ASN A 6 -20.55 10.38 4.75
C ASN A 6 -19.28 11.08 4.24
N PHE A 7 -18.74 12.02 5.01
CA PHE A 7 -17.48 12.65 4.66
C PHE A 7 -16.35 11.62 4.52
N LEU A 8 -16.15 10.75 5.52
CA LEU A 8 -15.02 9.81 5.56
C LEU A 8 -15.07 8.71 4.50
N PHE A 9 -16.27 8.26 4.10
CA PHE A 9 -16.40 7.10 3.20
C PHE A 9 -16.98 7.41 1.82
N VAL A 10 -17.41 8.67 1.58
CA VAL A 10 -17.90 9.12 0.27
C VAL A 10 -16.99 10.21 -0.30
N VAL A 11 -16.66 11.25 0.45
CA VAL A 11 -15.93 12.42 -0.05
C VAL A 11 -14.41 12.24 0.08
N TYR A 12 -13.94 11.81 1.26
CA TYR A 12 -12.52 11.68 1.60
C TYR A 12 -11.72 10.77 0.66
N PRO A 13 -12.25 9.62 0.20
CA PRO A 13 -11.56 8.79 -0.80
C PRO A 13 -11.20 9.56 -2.06
N TYR A 14 -12.07 10.39 -2.59
CA TYR A 14 -11.81 11.20 -3.79
C TYR A 14 -10.75 12.27 -3.55
N ILE A 15 -10.77 12.92 -2.38
CA ILE A 15 -9.71 13.87 -1.99
C ILE A 15 -8.37 13.14 -1.96
N CYS A 16 -8.30 11.98 -1.30
CA CYS A 16 -7.08 11.19 -1.19
C CYS A 16 -6.56 10.73 -2.55
N LEU A 17 -7.43 10.22 -3.43
CA LEU A 17 -7.06 9.77 -4.77
C LEU A 17 -6.63 10.94 -5.66
N ALA A 18 -7.32 12.08 -5.60
CA ALA A 18 -6.93 13.27 -6.36
C ALA A 18 -5.55 13.77 -5.94
N VAL A 19 -5.29 13.89 -4.63
CA VAL A 19 -3.97 14.30 -4.12
C VAL A 19 -2.90 13.27 -4.46
N PHE A 20 -3.20 11.97 -4.34
CA PHE A 20 -2.30 10.90 -4.71
C PHE A 20 -1.84 11.00 -6.18
N LEU A 21 -2.78 11.13 -7.10
CA LEU A 21 -2.48 11.16 -8.54
C LEU A 21 -1.85 12.49 -8.95
N MET A 22 -2.51 13.60 -8.64
CA MET A 22 -2.05 14.92 -9.06
C MET A 22 -0.76 15.35 -8.33
N GLY A 23 -0.66 15.04 -7.03
CA GLY A 23 0.52 15.32 -6.23
C GLY A 23 1.73 14.49 -6.68
N SER A 24 1.53 13.20 -7.01
CA SER A 24 2.59 12.35 -7.56
C SER A 24 3.06 12.86 -8.93
N LEU A 25 2.12 13.25 -9.81
CA LEU A 25 2.44 13.81 -11.11
C LEU A 25 3.21 15.13 -10.98
N ALA A 26 2.72 16.05 -10.14
CA ALA A 26 3.38 17.33 -9.91
C ALA A 26 4.80 17.17 -9.34
N ARG A 27 5.00 16.22 -8.41
CA ARG A 27 6.32 15.92 -7.86
C ARG A 27 7.24 15.28 -8.91
N PHE A 28 6.72 14.39 -9.75
CA PHE A 28 7.48 13.80 -10.85
C PHE A 28 7.97 14.87 -11.83
N ASP A 29 7.13 15.83 -12.17
CA ASP A 29 7.46 16.91 -13.11
C ASP A 29 8.42 17.94 -12.52
N ARG A 30 8.18 18.37 -11.27
CA ARG A 30 8.85 19.54 -10.69
C ARG A 30 9.99 19.24 -9.73
N ASP A 31 10.00 18.06 -9.12
CA ASP A 31 10.97 17.73 -8.05
C ASP A 31 11.49 16.29 -8.16
N GLN A 32 12.08 15.97 -9.30
CA GLN A 32 12.62 14.63 -9.59
C GLN A 32 13.80 14.26 -8.69
N TYR A 33 14.56 15.24 -8.18
CA TYR A 33 15.73 14.99 -7.32
C TYR A 33 15.35 14.38 -5.96
N THR A 34 14.17 14.68 -5.44
CA THR A 34 13.65 14.09 -4.20
C THR A 34 12.93 12.77 -4.41
N TRP A 35 12.82 12.30 -5.66
CA TRP A 35 12.18 11.05 -6.03
C TRP A 35 13.11 9.86 -5.81
N LYS A 36 13.28 9.46 -4.55
CA LYS A 36 14.21 8.41 -4.14
C LYS A 36 13.66 7.58 -2.98
N SER A 37 14.21 6.38 -2.81
CA SER A 37 13.83 5.48 -1.72
C SER A 37 14.54 5.76 -0.39
N ASP A 38 15.60 6.60 -0.38
CA ASP A 38 16.46 6.90 0.77
C ASP A 38 16.87 5.63 1.55
N SER A 39 17.40 4.64 0.80
CA SER A 39 17.80 3.37 1.37
C SER A 39 19.04 3.53 2.26
N SER A 40 18.98 3.00 3.47
CA SER A 40 20.12 2.97 4.42
C SER A 40 21.01 1.74 4.25
N GLN A 41 20.89 1.00 3.14
CA GLN A 41 21.64 -0.24 2.90
C GLN A 41 23.16 -0.02 2.86
N LEU A 42 23.60 1.11 2.27
CA LEU A 42 25.01 1.46 2.18
C LEU A 42 25.63 1.79 3.55
N LEU A 43 24.83 2.26 4.51
CA LEU A 43 25.32 2.60 5.85
C LEU A 43 25.54 1.35 6.71
N ARG A 44 24.69 0.36 6.60
CA ARG A 44 24.77 -0.92 7.30
C ARG A 44 23.85 -1.93 6.64
N SER A 45 24.41 -3.02 6.09
CA SER A 45 23.65 -4.05 5.39
C SER A 45 23.01 -5.08 6.33
N ARG A 46 23.56 -5.27 7.56
CA ARG A 46 23.09 -6.28 8.51
C ARG A 46 21.62 -6.04 8.90
N GLY A 47 20.79 -7.06 8.76
CA GLY A 47 19.36 -7.02 9.06
C GLY A 47 18.47 -6.33 8.01
N VAL A 48 19.02 -5.51 7.10
CA VAL A 48 18.23 -4.82 6.05
C VAL A 48 17.69 -5.81 5.05
N LYS A 49 18.50 -6.77 4.61
CA LYS A 49 18.13 -7.72 3.55
C LYS A 49 16.85 -8.48 3.90
N TRP A 50 16.80 -9.08 5.08
CA TRP A 50 15.64 -9.84 5.51
C TRP A 50 14.43 -8.94 5.81
N GLY A 51 14.61 -7.86 6.60
CA GLY A 51 13.52 -6.94 6.92
C GLY A 51 12.93 -6.30 5.66
N SER A 52 13.78 -5.86 4.72
CA SER A 52 13.34 -5.27 3.47
C SER A 52 12.64 -6.28 2.56
N ASN A 53 13.19 -7.49 2.40
CA ASN A 53 12.59 -8.51 1.54
C ASN A 53 11.23 -8.97 2.08
N LEU A 54 11.13 -9.27 3.37
CA LEU A 54 9.86 -9.66 4.01
C LEU A 54 8.81 -8.54 3.88
N PHE A 55 9.21 -7.29 4.16
CA PHE A 55 8.30 -6.16 4.03
C PHE A 55 7.82 -5.98 2.58
N HIS A 56 8.75 -5.91 1.61
CA HIS A 56 8.36 -5.63 0.23
C HIS A 56 7.59 -6.79 -0.42
N ALA A 57 7.99 -8.03 -0.18
CA ALA A 57 7.23 -9.18 -0.67
C ALA A 57 5.81 -9.21 -0.07
N GLY A 58 5.70 -8.99 1.25
CA GLY A 58 4.41 -8.94 1.93
C GLY A 58 3.53 -7.79 1.45
N ILE A 59 4.06 -6.56 1.39
CA ILE A 59 3.26 -5.39 1.00
C ILE A 59 2.80 -5.43 -0.45
N LEU A 60 3.64 -5.92 -1.37
CA LEU A 60 3.26 -6.10 -2.77
C LEU A 60 2.16 -7.14 -2.90
N PHE A 61 2.27 -8.27 -2.21
CA PHE A 61 1.23 -9.29 -2.20
C PHE A 61 -0.09 -8.74 -1.62
N LEU A 62 -0.03 -8.02 -0.49
CA LEU A 62 -1.21 -7.38 0.10
C LEU A 62 -1.83 -6.36 -0.84
N PHE A 63 -1.03 -5.53 -1.50
CA PHE A 63 -1.53 -4.53 -2.45
C PHE A 63 -2.26 -5.18 -3.62
N VAL A 64 -1.65 -6.19 -4.25
CA VAL A 64 -2.29 -6.94 -5.34
C VAL A 64 -3.55 -7.65 -4.84
N GLY A 65 -3.48 -8.29 -3.67
CA GLY A 65 -4.61 -8.98 -3.05
C GLY A 65 -5.80 -8.05 -2.77
N HIS A 66 -5.55 -6.84 -2.27
CA HIS A 66 -6.61 -5.84 -2.06
C HIS A 66 -7.17 -5.34 -3.39
N THR A 67 -6.30 -5.02 -4.35
CA THR A 67 -6.74 -4.54 -5.67
C THR A 67 -7.60 -5.57 -6.38
N VAL A 68 -7.11 -6.80 -6.53
CA VAL A 68 -7.85 -7.88 -7.17
C VAL A 68 -9.07 -8.30 -6.33
N GLY A 69 -8.88 -8.45 -5.03
CA GLY A 69 -9.94 -8.89 -4.12
C GLY A 69 -11.14 -7.95 -4.06
N MET A 70 -10.89 -6.64 -4.02
CA MET A 70 -11.96 -5.64 -3.88
C MET A 70 -12.51 -5.16 -5.23
N LEU A 71 -11.67 -5.03 -6.28
CA LEU A 71 -12.10 -4.47 -7.55
C LEU A 71 -12.64 -5.50 -8.55
N THR A 72 -12.46 -6.82 -8.32
CA THR A 72 -13.09 -7.84 -9.18
C THR A 72 -14.59 -7.92 -8.89
N PRO A 73 -15.46 -7.60 -9.86
CA PRO A 73 -16.91 -7.63 -9.66
C PRO A 73 -17.44 -9.01 -9.26
N HIS A 74 -18.51 -9.03 -8.46
CA HIS A 74 -19.13 -10.27 -7.99
C HIS A 74 -19.50 -11.19 -9.15
N GLY A 75 -20.19 -10.65 -10.18
CA GLY A 75 -20.59 -11.40 -11.37
C GLY A 75 -19.45 -12.04 -12.17
N VAL A 76 -18.20 -11.62 -11.96
CA VAL A 76 -17.04 -12.25 -12.61
C VAL A 76 -16.54 -13.44 -11.82
N TYR A 77 -16.35 -13.30 -10.51
CA TYR A 77 -15.72 -14.37 -9.72
C TYR A 77 -16.70 -15.44 -9.21
N GLU A 78 -17.99 -15.14 -9.10
CA GLU A 78 -19.00 -16.08 -8.59
C GLU A 78 -19.13 -17.36 -9.45
N HIS A 79 -18.73 -17.29 -10.73
CA HIS A 79 -18.68 -18.46 -11.62
C HIS A 79 -17.58 -19.47 -11.22
N PHE A 80 -16.61 -19.06 -10.41
CA PHE A 80 -15.45 -19.88 -10.02
C PHE A 80 -15.41 -20.18 -8.53
N ILE A 81 -15.73 -19.18 -7.69
CA ILE A 81 -15.65 -19.30 -6.22
C ILE A 81 -16.79 -18.55 -5.55
N SER A 82 -17.28 -19.09 -4.42
CA SER A 82 -18.29 -18.40 -3.60
C SER A 82 -17.69 -17.20 -2.86
N PRO A 83 -18.52 -16.21 -2.44
CA PRO A 83 -18.06 -15.10 -1.61
C PRO A 83 -17.40 -15.55 -0.29
N ALA A 84 -17.91 -16.59 0.34
CA ALA A 84 -17.33 -17.18 1.55
C ALA A 84 -15.94 -17.78 1.29
N THR A 85 -15.77 -18.51 0.19
CA THR A 85 -14.46 -19.06 -0.21
C THR A 85 -13.47 -17.93 -0.53
N LYS A 86 -13.90 -16.89 -1.25
CA LYS A 86 -13.09 -15.71 -1.55
C LYS A 86 -12.65 -15.00 -0.28
N GLN A 87 -13.55 -14.82 0.69
CA GLN A 87 -13.24 -14.23 1.99
C GLN A 87 -12.24 -15.08 2.76
N MET A 88 -12.42 -16.40 2.82
CA MET A 88 -11.49 -17.29 3.49
C MET A 88 -10.10 -17.26 2.86
N LEU A 89 -10.01 -17.26 1.53
CA LEU A 89 -8.76 -17.10 0.81
C LEU A 89 -8.06 -15.78 1.17
N ALA A 90 -8.82 -14.68 1.23
CA ALA A 90 -8.28 -13.37 1.61
C ALA A 90 -7.79 -13.36 3.07
N ILE A 91 -8.49 -14.01 4.00
CA ILE A 91 -8.09 -14.14 5.40
C ILE A 91 -6.77 -14.91 5.52
N VAL A 92 -6.67 -16.07 4.89
CA VAL A 92 -5.48 -16.93 4.99
C VAL A 92 -4.28 -16.29 4.29
N ALA A 93 -4.44 -15.94 3.02
CA ALA A 93 -3.34 -15.34 2.23
C ALA A 93 -2.94 -13.96 2.76
N GLY A 94 -3.93 -13.13 3.11
CA GLY A 94 -3.70 -11.82 3.72
C GLY A 94 -3.08 -11.93 5.11
N GLY A 95 -3.48 -12.90 5.93
CA GLY A 95 -2.90 -13.19 7.23
C GLY A 95 -1.43 -13.59 7.16
N VAL A 96 -1.08 -14.49 6.28
CA VAL A 96 0.31 -14.94 6.07
C VAL A 96 1.17 -13.78 5.54
N ALA A 97 0.74 -13.13 4.46
CA ALA A 97 1.49 -12.01 3.86
C ALA A 97 1.57 -10.81 4.81
N GLY A 98 0.48 -10.50 5.53
CA GLY A 98 0.42 -9.45 6.53
C GLY A 98 1.39 -9.70 7.69
N THR A 99 1.48 -10.92 8.18
CA THR A 99 2.43 -11.30 9.24
C THR A 99 3.88 -11.13 8.77
N PHE A 100 4.24 -11.60 7.59
CA PHE A 100 5.59 -11.40 7.04
C PHE A 100 5.91 -9.93 6.83
N CYS A 101 4.96 -9.17 6.29
CA CYS A 101 5.08 -7.73 6.11
C CYS A 101 5.28 -7.01 7.45
N PHE A 102 4.51 -7.37 8.47
CA PHE A 102 4.58 -6.82 9.82
C PHE A 102 5.94 -7.10 10.50
N ILE A 103 6.43 -8.35 10.43
CA ILE A 103 7.75 -8.72 10.94
C ILE A 103 8.83 -7.92 10.21
N GLY A 104 8.79 -7.88 8.88
CA GLY A 104 9.75 -7.15 8.07
C GLY A 104 9.79 -5.66 8.41
N LEU A 105 8.63 -5.03 8.51
CA LEU A 105 8.52 -3.61 8.86
C LEU A 105 8.98 -3.32 10.28
N SER A 106 8.64 -4.18 11.24
CA SER A 106 9.09 -4.08 12.64
C SER A 106 10.62 -4.15 12.73
N MET A 107 11.26 -5.05 11.97
CA MET A 107 12.73 -5.12 11.87
C MET A 107 13.33 -3.83 11.30
N LEU A 108 12.70 -3.22 10.29
CA LEU A 108 13.18 -1.97 9.68
C LEU A 108 13.02 -0.78 10.63
N ILE A 109 11.90 -0.70 11.36
CA ILE A 109 11.68 0.33 12.37
C ILE A 109 12.67 0.17 13.53
N TRP A 110 12.79 -1.03 14.08
CA TRP A 110 13.74 -1.33 15.15
C TRP A 110 15.16 -0.87 14.79
N ARG A 111 15.61 -1.25 13.59
CA ARG A 111 16.93 -0.85 13.09
C ARG A 111 17.09 0.66 13.00
N ARG A 112 16.07 1.40 12.54
CA ARG A 112 16.12 2.88 12.47
C ARG A 112 16.12 3.54 13.84
N MET A 113 15.52 2.92 14.82
CA MET A 113 15.46 3.46 16.19
C MET A 113 16.74 3.18 16.99
N THR A 114 17.38 2.01 16.76
CA THR A 114 18.52 1.55 17.58
C THR A 114 19.88 1.86 16.99
N ASP A 115 20.02 2.02 15.66
CA ASP A 115 21.31 2.30 15.04
C ASP A 115 21.55 3.82 14.97
N PRO A 116 22.56 4.36 15.70
CA PRO A 116 22.82 5.80 15.76
C PRO A 116 23.13 6.42 14.40
N ARG A 117 23.86 5.70 13.51
CA ARG A 117 24.23 6.22 12.18
C ARG A 117 23.00 6.37 11.30
N ILE A 118 22.09 5.40 11.35
CA ILE A 118 20.85 5.42 10.55
C ILE A 118 19.89 6.46 11.11
N ARG A 119 19.81 6.58 12.43
CA ARG A 119 18.96 7.57 13.11
C ARG A 119 19.35 9.00 12.74
N LEU A 120 20.64 9.32 12.71
CA LEU A 120 21.14 10.65 12.35
C LEU A 120 20.87 11.03 10.88
N THR A 121 20.79 10.06 9.99
CA THR A 121 20.53 10.27 8.56
C THR A 121 19.07 10.12 8.17
N SER A 122 18.18 9.72 9.10
CA SER A 122 16.76 9.51 8.83
C SER A 122 15.98 10.81 8.95
N HIS A 123 15.19 11.12 7.92
CA HIS A 123 14.24 12.23 7.97
C HIS A 123 13.06 11.89 8.90
N ARG A 124 12.50 12.89 9.58
CA ARG A 124 11.34 12.72 10.45
C ARG A 124 10.11 12.19 9.69
N THR A 125 9.94 12.65 8.46
CA THR A 125 8.86 12.19 7.57
C THR A 125 8.97 10.71 7.24
N ASP A 126 10.20 10.19 7.04
CA ASP A 126 10.42 8.77 6.79
C ASP A 126 10.06 7.89 7.99
N LEU A 127 10.40 8.36 9.17
CA LEU A 127 10.04 7.65 10.40
C LEU A 127 8.53 7.68 10.63
N ALA A 128 7.89 8.84 10.40
CA ALA A 128 6.45 8.98 10.53
C ALA A 128 5.70 8.02 9.59
N ILE A 129 6.09 7.95 8.31
CA ILE A 129 5.41 7.06 7.35
C ILE A 129 5.62 5.57 7.69
N LEU A 130 6.79 5.19 8.23
CA LEU A 130 7.01 3.82 8.68
C LEU A 130 6.08 3.44 9.85
N TRP A 131 5.88 4.35 10.82
CA TRP A 131 4.94 4.13 11.93
C TRP A 131 3.49 4.11 11.46
N ILE A 132 3.10 4.97 10.53
CA ILE A 132 1.76 4.97 9.93
C ILE A 132 1.50 3.63 9.23
N LEU A 133 2.47 3.13 8.45
CA LEU A 133 2.37 1.82 7.80
C LEU A 133 2.31 0.67 8.83
N TRP A 134 3.05 0.77 9.93
CA TRP A 134 3.01 -0.23 10.99
C TRP A 134 1.65 -0.29 11.67
N VAL A 135 1.05 0.86 11.99
CA VAL A 135 -0.32 0.95 12.52
C VAL A 135 -1.33 0.41 11.51
N GLN A 136 -1.18 0.76 10.24
CA GLN A 136 -2.04 0.27 9.15
C GLN A 136 -2.02 -1.27 9.05
N LEU A 137 -0.84 -1.87 9.10
CA LEU A 137 -0.68 -3.33 9.10
C LEU A 137 -1.27 -3.97 10.35
N SER A 138 -1.04 -3.38 11.53
CA SER A 138 -1.63 -3.84 12.78
C SER A 138 -3.16 -3.85 12.70
N LEU A 139 -3.75 -2.76 12.22
CA LEU A 139 -5.21 -2.66 12.01
C LEU A 139 -5.70 -3.71 11.01
N GLY A 140 -4.97 -3.91 9.89
CA GLY A 140 -5.31 -4.95 8.93
C GLY A 140 -5.32 -6.36 9.54
N LEU A 141 -4.32 -6.70 10.33
CA LEU A 141 -4.28 -7.98 11.06
C LEU A 141 -5.41 -8.08 12.11
N ILE A 142 -5.76 -6.99 12.77
CA ILE A 142 -6.89 -6.93 13.72
C ILE A 142 -8.23 -7.17 13.02
N THR A 143 -8.39 -6.86 11.74
CA THR A 143 -9.64 -7.17 11.01
C THR A 143 -9.87 -8.67 10.81
N LEU A 144 -8.83 -9.51 10.84
CA LEU A 144 -8.93 -10.94 10.53
C LEU A 144 -9.86 -11.70 11.49
N PRO A 145 -9.75 -11.58 12.83
CA PRO A 145 -10.70 -12.25 13.72
C PRO A 145 -12.15 -11.80 13.51
N PHE A 146 -12.38 -10.53 13.17
CA PHE A 146 -13.72 -10.03 12.84
C PHE A 146 -14.25 -10.63 11.55
N SER A 147 -13.38 -10.82 10.53
CA SER A 147 -13.73 -11.50 9.28
C SER A 147 -14.00 -12.98 9.49
N LEU A 148 -13.28 -13.66 10.38
CA LEU A 148 -13.51 -15.06 10.73
C LEU A 148 -14.85 -15.26 11.45
N ALA A 149 -15.27 -14.31 12.29
CA ALA A 149 -16.55 -14.35 12.98
C ALA A 149 -17.76 -14.24 12.00
N HIS A 150 -17.54 -13.74 10.79
CA HIS A 150 -18.55 -13.57 9.73
C HIS A 150 -18.05 -14.25 8.44
N ALA A 151 -17.81 -15.55 8.50
CA ALA A 151 -17.21 -16.33 7.41
C ALA A 151 -18.16 -16.62 6.22
N ASP A 152 -19.35 -16.03 6.22
CA ASP A 152 -20.39 -16.16 5.20
C ASP A 152 -20.10 -15.38 3.89
N GLY A 153 -19.07 -14.55 3.89
CA GLY A 153 -18.69 -13.71 2.74
C GLY A 153 -19.33 -12.32 2.73
N THR A 154 -20.22 -12.00 3.66
CA THR A 154 -20.94 -10.71 3.69
C THR A 154 -20.00 -9.52 3.85
N VAL A 155 -18.99 -9.62 4.70
CA VAL A 155 -17.99 -8.57 4.91
C VAL A 155 -17.23 -8.29 3.60
N MET A 156 -16.82 -9.33 2.88
CA MET A 156 -16.12 -9.19 1.60
C MET A 156 -17.00 -8.50 0.55
N LEU A 157 -18.28 -8.87 0.48
CA LEU A 157 -19.23 -8.26 -0.45
C LEU A 157 -19.41 -6.76 -0.16
N VAL A 158 -19.63 -6.37 1.09
CA VAL A 158 -19.82 -4.97 1.48
C VAL A 158 -18.56 -4.14 1.18
N LEU A 159 -17.37 -4.64 1.51
CA LEU A 159 -16.13 -3.91 1.26
C LEU A 159 -15.83 -3.79 -0.24
N SER A 160 -16.06 -4.84 -1.02
CA SER A 160 -15.82 -4.81 -2.46
C SER A 160 -16.86 -3.96 -3.20
N ASP A 161 -18.15 -4.00 -2.80
CA ASP A 161 -19.16 -3.10 -3.37
C ASP A 161 -18.81 -1.63 -3.14
N TRP A 162 -18.42 -1.27 -1.90
CA TRP A 162 -17.98 0.09 -1.61
C TRP A 162 -16.78 0.50 -2.47
N ALA A 163 -15.74 -0.33 -2.58
CA ALA A 163 -14.55 0.00 -3.36
C ALA A 163 -14.87 0.16 -4.85
N GLN A 164 -15.71 -0.72 -5.41
CA GLN A 164 -16.14 -0.65 -6.80
C GLN A 164 -16.98 0.60 -7.07
N ARG A 165 -17.88 0.98 -6.14
CA ARG A 165 -18.68 2.21 -6.25
C ARG A 165 -17.81 3.46 -6.21
N ILE A 166 -16.76 3.50 -5.39
CA ILE A 166 -15.80 4.62 -5.38
C ILE A 166 -15.11 4.76 -6.76
N VAL A 167 -14.59 3.67 -7.33
CA VAL A 167 -13.86 3.75 -8.62
C VAL A 167 -14.79 3.96 -9.82
N THR A 168 -16.07 3.65 -9.70
CA THR A 168 -17.10 3.90 -10.74
C THR A 168 -17.85 5.22 -10.56
N PHE A 169 -17.42 6.07 -9.62
CA PHE A 169 -18.03 7.37 -9.33
C PHE A 169 -19.52 7.33 -8.95
N ASN A 170 -19.94 6.24 -8.32
CA ASN A 170 -21.28 6.05 -7.76
C ASN A 170 -21.19 5.69 -6.27
N PRO A 171 -20.69 6.59 -5.41
CA PRO A 171 -20.35 6.27 -4.04
C PRO A 171 -21.59 6.01 -3.17
N ASP A 172 -21.54 4.91 -2.42
CA ASP A 172 -22.48 4.58 -1.35
C ASP A 172 -21.72 3.95 -0.18
N ALA A 173 -21.89 4.51 1.00
CA ALA A 173 -21.26 4.05 2.22
C ALA A 173 -22.26 3.47 3.24
N SER A 174 -23.50 3.25 2.84
CA SER A 174 -24.58 2.76 3.72
C SER A 174 -24.24 1.37 4.30
N GLY A 175 -23.73 0.47 3.48
CA GLY A 175 -23.33 -0.87 3.89
C GLY A 175 -22.24 -0.88 4.94
N LEU A 176 -21.35 0.13 4.95
CA LEU A 176 -20.26 0.23 5.93
C LEU A 176 -20.74 0.53 7.36
N LEU A 177 -21.98 0.99 7.54
CA LEU A 177 -22.53 1.29 8.87
C LEU A 177 -22.54 0.05 9.76
N ALA A 178 -22.87 -1.10 9.21
CA ALA A 178 -22.94 -2.39 9.92
C ALA A 178 -21.56 -2.99 10.23
N LEU A 179 -20.50 -2.55 9.57
CA LEU A 179 -19.17 -3.11 9.78
C LEU A 179 -18.56 -2.69 11.13
N ALA A 180 -17.79 -3.60 11.73
CA ALA A 180 -17.05 -3.34 12.95
C ALA A 180 -16.01 -2.21 12.78
N TRP A 181 -15.69 -1.52 13.86
CA TRP A 181 -14.81 -0.34 13.86
C TRP A 181 -13.40 -0.59 13.27
N PRO A 182 -12.77 -1.78 13.39
CA PRO A 182 -11.42 -1.97 12.85
C PRO A 182 -11.35 -1.79 11.34
N TYR A 183 -12.38 -2.25 10.61
CA TYR A 183 -12.45 -2.01 9.16
C TYR A 183 -12.49 -0.53 8.82
N LYS A 184 -13.34 0.22 9.53
CA LYS A 184 -13.51 1.66 9.29
C LYS A 184 -12.22 2.44 9.52
N VAL A 185 -11.54 2.16 10.63
CA VAL A 185 -10.26 2.82 10.96
C VAL A 185 -9.16 2.41 9.97
N HIS A 186 -9.07 1.12 9.61
CA HIS A 186 -8.14 0.61 8.61
C HIS A 186 -8.35 1.28 7.25
N MET A 187 -9.60 1.43 6.80
CA MET A 187 -9.94 2.09 5.54
C MET A 187 -9.55 3.56 5.54
N VAL A 188 -9.90 4.31 6.59
CA VAL A 188 -9.58 5.74 6.70
C VAL A 188 -8.06 5.95 6.74
N LEU A 189 -7.33 5.15 7.52
CA LEU A 189 -5.87 5.25 7.57
C LEU A 189 -5.24 4.85 6.22
N GLY A 190 -5.78 3.83 5.55
CA GLY A 190 -5.37 3.45 4.20
C GLY A 190 -5.52 4.59 3.20
N MET A 191 -6.69 5.28 3.20
CA MET A 191 -6.89 6.48 2.37
C MET A 191 -5.91 7.61 2.74
N THR A 192 -5.66 7.81 4.04
CA THR A 192 -4.66 8.79 4.51
C THR A 192 -3.26 8.49 3.99
N ILE A 193 -2.88 7.22 3.85
CA ILE A 193 -1.59 6.85 3.24
C ILE A 193 -1.53 7.28 1.77
N PHE A 194 -2.60 7.13 1.00
CA PHE A 194 -2.67 7.68 -0.37
C PHE A 194 -2.54 9.21 -0.38
N LEU A 195 -3.19 9.90 0.57
CA LEU A 195 -3.04 11.35 0.72
C LEU A 195 -1.59 11.78 0.99
N LEU A 196 -0.89 11.04 1.86
CA LEU A 196 0.50 11.32 2.24
C LEU A 196 1.54 10.83 1.22
N PHE A 197 1.12 10.00 0.27
CA PHE A 197 2.01 9.33 -0.68
C PHE A 197 2.92 10.30 -1.44
N PRO A 198 2.41 11.36 -2.12
CA PRO A 198 3.25 12.26 -2.90
C PRO A 198 4.22 13.09 -2.04
N PHE A 199 3.97 13.23 -0.74
CA PHE A 199 4.79 14.00 0.19
C PHE A 199 5.82 13.15 0.94
N SER A 200 5.87 11.86 0.66
CA SER A 200 6.69 10.88 1.36
C SER A 200 7.64 10.14 0.41
N ARG A 201 8.49 9.30 0.99
CA ARG A 201 9.34 8.39 0.23
C ARG A 201 8.57 7.30 -0.55
N LEU A 202 7.26 7.14 -0.32
CA LEU A 202 6.45 6.14 -1.00
C LEU A 202 6.41 6.33 -2.51
N VAL A 203 6.73 7.53 -3.03
CA VAL A 203 6.81 7.77 -4.48
C VAL A 203 7.76 6.83 -5.22
N HIS A 204 8.75 6.21 -4.54
CA HIS A 204 9.62 5.22 -5.17
C HIS A 204 8.86 3.98 -5.68
N VAL A 205 7.65 3.72 -5.16
CA VAL A 205 6.76 2.63 -5.64
C VAL A 205 6.43 2.82 -7.11
N TRP A 206 6.20 4.05 -7.57
CA TRP A 206 5.96 4.34 -8.99
C TRP A 206 7.13 3.91 -9.88
N SER A 207 8.39 4.19 -9.44
CA SER A 207 9.57 3.74 -10.17
C SER A 207 9.70 2.22 -10.19
N GLY A 208 9.34 1.56 -9.09
CA GLY A 208 9.29 0.10 -9.01
C GLY A 208 8.27 -0.50 -9.98
N LEU A 209 7.07 0.05 -10.03
CA LEU A 209 6.04 -0.38 -10.98
C LEU A 209 6.43 -0.09 -12.42
N ALA A 210 6.99 1.10 -12.70
CA ALA A 210 7.47 1.47 -14.03
C ALA A 210 8.57 0.53 -14.52
N SER A 211 9.44 0.03 -13.64
CA SER A 211 10.51 -0.91 -14.01
C SER A 211 9.97 -2.23 -14.58
N VAL A 212 8.77 -2.67 -14.18
CA VAL A 212 8.10 -3.85 -14.75
C VAL A 212 7.82 -3.65 -16.24
N PHE A 213 7.45 -2.43 -16.66
CA PHE A 213 7.21 -2.14 -18.07
C PHE A 213 8.50 -2.16 -18.91
N TYR A 214 9.67 -1.90 -18.31
CA TYR A 214 10.94 -2.01 -18.99
C TYR A 214 11.33 -3.46 -19.30
N VAL A 215 10.81 -4.45 -18.56
CA VAL A 215 11.05 -5.88 -18.86
C VAL A 215 10.48 -6.25 -20.25
N PHE A 216 9.44 -5.58 -20.70
CA PHE A 216 8.80 -5.81 -21.99
C PHE A 216 9.36 -4.94 -23.12
N ARG A 217 10.32 -4.05 -22.84
CA ARG A 217 10.99 -3.23 -23.84
C ARG A 217 12.39 -3.76 -24.10
N PRO A 218 12.85 -3.88 -25.38
CA PRO A 218 14.23 -4.21 -25.65
C PRO A 218 15.14 -3.12 -25.06
N TYR A 219 16.05 -3.49 -24.18
CA TYR A 219 17.03 -2.58 -23.62
C TYR A 219 17.95 -2.07 -24.70
N GLN A 220 17.93 -0.78 -24.98
CA GLN A 220 19.02 -0.11 -25.67
C GLN A 220 20.09 0.21 -24.64
N VAL A 221 21.16 -0.58 -24.61
CA VAL A 221 22.36 -0.22 -23.88
C VAL A 221 23.03 0.93 -24.66
N VAL A 222 22.79 2.16 -24.22
CA VAL A 222 23.54 3.31 -24.73
C VAL A 222 24.97 3.18 -24.19
N ARG A 223 25.86 2.58 -24.97
CA ARG A 223 27.30 2.71 -24.70
C ARG A 223 27.62 4.21 -24.78
N SER A 224 28.14 4.80 -23.71
CA SER A 224 28.73 6.12 -23.76
C SER A 224 29.72 6.14 -24.94
N ARG A 225 29.57 7.04 -25.88
CA ARG A 225 30.58 7.27 -26.92
C ARG A 225 31.91 7.48 -26.18
N ARG A 226 32.87 6.61 -26.40
CA ARG A 226 34.24 6.91 -26.02
C ARG A 226 34.57 8.21 -26.69
N LEU A 227 34.76 9.26 -25.93
CA LEU A 227 35.32 10.51 -26.43
C LEU A 227 36.71 10.12 -26.99
N ASN A 228 36.84 10.07 -28.30
CA ASN A 228 38.14 10.00 -28.93
C ASN A 228 38.79 11.36 -28.69
N LEU A 229 39.47 11.48 -27.54
CA LEU A 229 40.35 12.61 -27.33
C LEU A 229 41.49 12.49 -28.36
N PRO A 230 41.74 13.55 -29.17
CA PRO A 230 42.90 13.56 -30.06
C PRO A 230 44.16 13.45 -29.18
N LYS A 231 45.08 12.57 -29.62
CA LYS A 231 46.42 12.44 -29.00
C LYS A 231 47.22 13.71 -29.20
#